data_c05fd9dd1be40f2f11346fce979a74f5
#
_entry.id   c05fd9dd1be40f2f11346fce979a74f5
#
_cell.length_a   1.000
_cell.length_b   1.000
_cell.length_c   1.000
_cell.angle_alpha   90.00
_cell.angle_beta   90.00
_cell.angle_gamma   90.00
#
_symmetry.space_group_name_H-M   'P 1'
#
loop_
_entity.id
_entity.type
_entity.pdbx_description
1 polymer ?
#
loop_
_entity_poly.entity_id
_entity_poly.type
_entity_poly.pdbx_seq_one_letter_code
_entity_poly.pdbx_strand_id
1 'polypeptide(L)'
;MTSQTLTAEAPADDVAARQRWMRALAMAGPAVLDAAWQGWTPKPAVQAIRGPEAGLVMVRARIDGGGGRFNLGEATVTRATMRLHGAPLTADAVGTSYVLGTDLEHARLAAIFDGLLTDAGQRERVLAEVIRPLEEALASRDGIRLAEARSTLVDFFTVAREHE
;
A
#
# COMPACT_ATOMS: atom_id res chain seq x y z
N MET A 1 17.62 29.18 -24.35
CA MET A 1 17.87 29.04 -22.91
C MET A 1 16.91 27.99 -22.40
N THR A 2 17.39 26.75 -22.27
CA THR A 2 16.56 25.60 -21.93
C THR A 2 16.63 25.44 -20.41
N SER A 3 15.53 25.75 -19.72
CA SER A 3 15.41 25.50 -18.26
C SER A 3 15.28 24.00 -18.04
N GLN A 4 16.33 23.36 -17.60
CA GLN A 4 16.26 22.02 -17.04
C GLN A 4 15.64 22.13 -15.63
N THR A 5 14.39 21.68 -15.51
CA THR A 5 13.76 21.47 -14.21
C THR A 5 14.43 20.26 -13.59
N LEU A 6 15.39 20.49 -12.69
CA LEU A 6 15.96 19.46 -11.83
C LEU A 6 14.83 18.93 -10.93
N THR A 7 14.31 17.76 -11.25
CA THR A 7 13.47 17.00 -10.34
C THR A 7 14.36 16.57 -9.18
N ALA A 8 14.22 17.22 -8.03
CA ALA A 8 14.93 16.81 -6.81
C ALA A 8 14.47 15.38 -6.48
N GLU A 9 15.40 14.43 -6.50
CA GLU A 9 15.17 13.06 -6.07
C GLU A 9 14.87 13.08 -4.57
N ALA A 10 13.72 12.54 -4.17
CA ALA A 10 13.33 12.47 -2.77
C ALA A 10 14.36 11.63 -2.00
N PRO A 11 14.71 12.01 -0.75
CA PRO A 11 15.61 11.22 0.08
C PRO A 11 15.15 9.76 0.19
N ALA A 12 16.07 8.81 0.18
CA ALA A 12 15.78 7.38 0.22
C ALA A 12 14.87 6.99 1.41
N ASP A 13 15.01 7.68 2.54
CA ASP A 13 14.18 7.48 3.72
C ASP A 13 12.72 7.88 3.50
N ASP A 14 12.45 8.94 2.74
CA ASP A 14 11.09 9.37 2.39
C ASP A 14 10.42 8.38 1.45
N VAL A 15 11.18 7.81 0.51
CA VAL A 15 10.68 6.78 -0.41
C VAL A 15 10.31 5.52 0.36
N ALA A 16 11.17 5.05 1.27
CA ALA A 16 10.92 3.88 2.09
C ALA A 16 9.72 4.08 3.03
N ALA A 17 9.61 5.26 3.64
CA ALA A 17 8.46 5.61 4.45
C ALA A 17 7.17 5.58 3.63
N ARG A 18 7.18 6.18 2.43
CA ARG A 18 6.02 6.17 1.53
C ARG A 18 5.63 4.76 1.10
N GLN A 19 6.57 3.91 0.75
CA GLN A 19 6.30 2.52 0.40
C GLN A 19 5.63 1.75 1.55
N ARG A 20 6.03 1.99 2.80
CA ARG A 20 5.43 1.35 3.98
C ARG A 20 3.97 1.76 4.15
N TRP A 21 3.66 3.06 4.17
CA TRP A 21 2.27 3.47 4.36
C TRP A 21 1.38 3.15 3.16
N MET A 22 1.90 3.21 1.92
CA MET A 22 1.15 2.77 0.74
C MET A 22 0.79 1.29 0.82
N ARG A 23 1.70 0.44 1.32
CA ARG A 23 1.40 -0.97 1.58
C ARG A 23 0.31 -1.12 2.64
N ALA A 24 0.41 -0.40 3.75
CA ALA A 24 -0.60 -0.44 4.82
C ALA A 24 -1.98 -0.04 4.31
N LEU A 25 -2.07 1.05 3.56
CA LEU A 25 -3.31 1.53 2.95
C LEU A 25 -3.88 0.55 1.92
N ALA A 26 -3.04 -0.01 1.06
CA ALA A 26 -3.48 -0.97 0.04
C ALA A 26 -3.94 -2.32 0.60
N MET A 27 -3.43 -2.71 1.77
CA MET A 27 -3.78 -3.96 2.45
C MET A 27 -4.85 -3.80 3.53
N ALA A 28 -5.30 -2.57 3.77
CA ALA A 28 -6.35 -2.27 4.74
C ALA A 28 -7.69 -2.89 4.33
N GLY A 29 -8.52 -3.22 5.30
CA GLY A 29 -9.92 -3.50 5.02
C GLY A 29 -10.64 -2.22 4.58
N PRO A 30 -11.45 -2.23 3.51
CA PRO A 30 -12.11 -1.02 3.01
C PRO A 30 -12.98 -0.33 4.07
N ALA A 31 -13.67 -1.09 4.92
CA ALA A 31 -14.48 -0.56 6.02
C ALA A 31 -13.64 0.21 7.06
N VAL A 32 -12.36 -0.15 7.24
CA VAL A 32 -11.48 0.53 8.20
C VAL A 32 -11.11 1.93 7.68
N LEU A 33 -10.76 2.04 6.39
CA LEU A 33 -10.47 3.33 5.77
C LEU A 33 -11.71 4.22 5.69
N ASP A 34 -12.87 3.65 5.42
CA ASP A 34 -14.12 4.40 5.41
C ASP A 34 -14.42 4.96 6.81
N ALA A 35 -14.37 4.15 7.85
CA ALA A 35 -14.57 4.61 9.23
C ALA A 35 -13.58 5.71 9.62
N ALA A 36 -12.30 5.55 9.28
CA ALA A 36 -11.27 6.57 9.52
C ALA A 36 -11.58 7.87 8.78
N TRP A 37 -12.03 7.79 7.53
CA TRP A 37 -12.40 8.98 6.75
C TRP A 37 -13.68 9.64 7.26
N GLN A 38 -14.68 8.87 7.66
CA GLN A 38 -15.92 9.44 8.27
C GLN A 38 -15.60 10.24 9.54
N GLY A 39 -14.73 9.73 10.38
CA GLY A 39 -14.28 10.40 11.62
C GLY A 39 -13.26 11.53 11.38
N TRP A 40 -12.67 11.66 10.17
CA TRP A 40 -11.65 12.68 9.91
C TRP A 40 -12.26 14.08 9.88
N THR A 41 -11.78 14.96 10.74
CA THR A 41 -12.24 16.36 10.77
C THR A 41 -11.14 17.29 11.25
N PRO A 42 -10.96 18.49 10.67
CA PRO A 42 -11.62 18.96 9.44
C PRO A 42 -11.13 18.20 8.20
N LYS A 43 -11.97 18.14 7.16
CA LYS A 43 -11.63 17.50 5.88
C LYS A 43 -11.20 18.55 4.86
N PRO A 44 -10.11 18.32 4.10
CA PRO A 44 -9.81 19.13 2.94
C PRO A 44 -10.83 18.92 1.82
N ALA A 45 -10.87 19.80 0.86
CA ALA A 45 -11.56 19.56 -0.39
C ALA A 45 -10.80 18.48 -1.20
N VAL A 46 -11.54 17.55 -1.79
CA VAL A 46 -10.99 16.41 -2.55
C VAL A 46 -11.51 16.44 -3.96
N GLN A 47 -10.60 16.40 -4.94
CA GLN A 47 -10.89 16.36 -6.36
C GLN A 47 -10.18 15.16 -7.01
N ALA A 48 -10.88 14.40 -7.83
CA ALA A 48 -10.26 13.36 -8.62
C ALA A 48 -9.46 13.99 -9.78
N ILE A 49 -8.16 13.72 -9.84
CA ILE A 49 -7.31 13.99 -11.02
C ILE A 49 -7.47 12.84 -12.00
N ARG A 50 -7.38 11.62 -11.48
CA ARG A 50 -7.70 10.39 -12.17
C ARG A 50 -8.66 9.62 -11.26
N GLY A 51 -9.88 9.42 -11.74
CA GLY A 51 -10.93 8.77 -10.96
C GLY A 51 -10.52 7.36 -10.56
N PRO A 52 -11.09 6.77 -9.48
CA PRO A 52 -10.83 5.38 -9.22
C PRO A 52 -11.27 4.52 -10.41
N GLU A 53 -10.34 3.74 -10.95
CA GLU A 53 -10.57 2.90 -12.12
C GLU A 53 -9.89 1.54 -11.95
N ALA A 54 -10.58 0.47 -12.29
CA ALA A 54 -10.02 -0.88 -12.30
C ALA A 54 -9.38 -1.18 -13.66
N GLY A 55 -8.24 -1.87 -13.64
CA GLY A 55 -7.51 -2.30 -14.83
C GLY A 55 -6.67 -3.53 -14.53
N LEU A 56 -6.06 -4.07 -15.58
CA LEU A 56 -5.17 -5.23 -15.48
C LEU A 56 -3.71 -4.78 -15.44
N VAL A 57 -2.93 -5.45 -14.60
CA VAL A 57 -1.48 -5.29 -14.55
C VAL A 57 -0.80 -6.65 -14.71
N MET A 58 0.28 -6.69 -15.49
CA MET A 58 1.07 -7.90 -15.67
C MET A 58 1.89 -8.19 -14.40
N VAL A 59 1.67 -9.35 -13.81
CA VAL A 59 2.44 -9.84 -12.66
C VAL A 59 3.64 -10.62 -13.16
N ARG A 60 4.83 -10.26 -12.68
CA ARG A 60 6.08 -10.95 -12.98
C ARG A 60 6.58 -11.69 -11.75
N ALA A 61 6.88 -12.97 -11.93
CA ALA A 61 7.46 -13.83 -10.92
C ALA A 61 8.91 -14.21 -11.26
N ARG A 62 9.58 -14.88 -10.32
CA ARG A 62 10.87 -15.55 -10.53
C ARG A 62 10.71 -17.02 -10.21
N ILE A 63 11.40 -17.87 -10.96
CA ILE A 63 11.60 -19.29 -10.60
C ILE A 63 12.72 -19.30 -9.60
N ASP A 64 12.45 -19.67 -8.36
CA ASP A 64 13.37 -19.62 -7.22
C ASP A 64 13.95 -18.23 -6.92
N GLY A 65 14.71 -18.10 -5.85
CA GLY A 65 15.27 -16.82 -5.41
C GLY A 65 16.26 -16.15 -6.41
N GLY A 66 16.82 -16.90 -7.34
CA GLY A 66 17.83 -16.45 -8.31
C GLY A 66 17.46 -16.63 -9.78
N GLY A 67 16.33 -17.26 -10.09
CA GLY A 67 15.91 -17.60 -11.45
C GLY A 67 15.46 -16.41 -12.31
N GLY A 68 15.32 -16.66 -13.61
CA GLY A 68 14.83 -15.70 -14.60
C GLY A 68 13.43 -15.18 -14.26
N ARG A 69 13.16 -13.92 -14.62
CA ARG A 69 11.81 -13.35 -14.49
C ARG A 69 10.92 -13.83 -15.62
N PHE A 70 9.70 -14.21 -15.33
CA PHE A 70 8.69 -14.57 -16.31
C PHE A 70 7.34 -13.89 -16.00
N ASN A 71 6.51 -13.74 -17.01
CA ASN A 71 5.16 -13.23 -16.84
C ASN A 71 4.27 -14.35 -16.30
N LEU A 72 3.80 -14.16 -15.05
CA LEU A 72 2.94 -15.15 -14.37
C LEU A 72 1.50 -15.09 -14.88
N GLY A 73 1.00 -13.89 -15.14
CA GLY A 73 -0.36 -13.62 -15.53
C GLY A 73 -0.76 -12.18 -15.25
N GLU A 74 -2.04 -11.90 -15.34
CA GLU A 74 -2.59 -10.58 -15.05
C GLU A 74 -3.34 -10.56 -13.71
N ALA A 75 -3.22 -9.45 -12.99
CA ALA A 75 -4.00 -9.19 -11.79
C ALA A 75 -4.84 -7.93 -12.00
N THR A 76 -6.06 -7.94 -11.49
CA THR A 76 -6.90 -6.74 -11.45
C THR A 76 -6.40 -5.82 -10.34
N VAL A 77 -6.19 -4.56 -10.68
CA VAL A 77 -5.77 -3.50 -9.77
C VAL A 77 -6.66 -2.29 -9.97
N THR A 78 -7.13 -1.72 -8.87
CA THR A 78 -7.81 -0.44 -8.89
C THR A 78 -6.80 0.65 -8.51
N ARG A 79 -6.77 1.73 -9.28
CA ARG A 79 -5.91 2.90 -9.04
C ARG A 79 -6.73 4.16 -8.90
N ALA A 80 -6.23 5.11 -8.11
CA ALA A 80 -6.80 6.44 -8.00
C ALA A 80 -5.70 7.49 -7.84
N THR A 81 -5.96 8.72 -8.30
CA THR A 81 -5.14 9.91 -8.03
C THR A 81 -6.06 11.03 -7.61
N MET A 82 -5.86 11.52 -6.37
CA MET A 82 -6.68 12.55 -5.75
C MET A 82 -5.85 13.79 -5.47
N ARG A 83 -6.38 14.95 -5.78
CA ARG A 83 -5.87 16.25 -5.32
C ARG A 83 -6.64 16.66 -4.08
N LEU A 84 -5.91 17.04 -3.06
CA LEU A 84 -6.44 17.60 -1.83
C LEU A 84 -6.04 19.06 -1.75
N HIS A 85 -6.97 19.93 -1.41
CA HIS A 85 -6.70 21.36 -1.32
C HIS A 85 -7.54 22.06 -0.24
N GLY A 86 -7.08 23.24 0.16
CA GLY A 86 -7.73 24.04 1.21
C GLY A 86 -7.46 23.53 2.62
N ALA A 87 -8.04 24.21 3.63
CA ALA A 87 -7.88 23.82 5.03
C ALA A 87 -8.35 22.38 5.26
N PRO A 88 -7.68 21.60 6.12
CA PRO A 88 -6.59 21.96 7.04
C PRO A 88 -5.17 21.78 6.48
N LEU A 89 -4.99 21.63 5.17
CA LEU A 89 -3.67 21.39 4.58
C LEU A 89 -2.79 22.65 4.63
N THR A 90 -1.48 22.44 4.72
CA THR A 90 -0.48 23.51 4.62
C THR A 90 -0.22 23.92 3.17
N ALA A 91 -0.40 22.97 2.24
CA ALA A 91 -0.30 23.20 0.79
C ALA A 91 -1.17 22.15 0.05
N ASP A 92 -1.46 22.43 -1.22
CA ASP A 92 -2.12 21.45 -2.07
C ASP A 92 -1.30 20.17 -2.15
N ALA A 93 -1.96 19.04 -2.00
CA ALA A 93 -1.34 17.71 -1.97
C ALA A 93 -1.96 16.79 -3.03
N VAL A 94 -1.16 15.87 -3.54
CA VAL A 94 -1.63 14.84 -4.47
C VAL A 94 -1.28 13.46 -3.88
N GLY A 95 -2.31 12.66 -3.70
CA GLY A 95 -2.16 11.28 -3.28
C GLY A 95 -2.52 10.31 -4.40
N THR A 96 -1.86 9.16 -4.38
CA THR A 96 -2.07 8.08 -5.34
C THR A 96 -2.27 6.75 -4.62
N SER A 97 -2.96 5.83 -5.26
CA SER A 97 -3.14 4.49 -4.73
C SER A 97 -3.17 3.43 -5.83
N TYR A 98 -2.75 2.23 -5.45
CA TYR A 98 -2.90 0.99 -6.21
C TYR A 98 -3.35 -0.10 -5.26
N VAL A 99 -4.56 -0.61 -5.45
CA VAL A 99 -5.18 -1.62 -4.59
C VAL A 99 -5.51 -2.84 -5.43
N LEU A 100 -5.17 -4.03 -4.94
CA LEU A 100 -5.51 -5.27 -5.62
C LEU A 100 -7.03 -5.50 -5.59
N GLY A 101 -7.61 -5.86 -6.73
CA GLY A 101 -9.05 -6.07 -6.88
C GLY A 101 -9.76 -4.90 -7.55
N THR A 102 -11.09 -4.82 -7.38
CA THR A 102 -11.98 -3.90 -8.10
C THR A 102 -12.65 -2.84 -7.21
N ASP A 103 -12.19 -2.70 -5.96
CA ASP A 103 -12.81 -1.79 -5.00
C ASP A 103 -12.41 -0.34 -5.26
N LEU A 104 -13.31 0.41 -5.91
CA LEU A 104 -13.10 1.80 -6.29
C LEU A 104 -13.02 2.73 -5.07
N GLU A 105 -13.85 2.47 -4.05
CA GLU A 105 -13.87 3.33 -2.86
C GLU A 105 -12.63 3.12 -2.00
N HIS A 106 -12.17 1.89 -1.85
CA HIS A 106 -10.90 1.60 -1.18
C HIS A 106 -9.74 2.35 -1.86
N ALA A 107 -9.64 2.28 -3.19
CA ALA A 107 -8.60 3.00 -3.91
C ALA A 107 -8.70 4.53 -3.72
N ARG A 108 -9.93 5.08 -3.75
CA ARG A 108 -10.16 6.50 -3.50
C ARG A 108 -9.67 6.92 -2.12
N LEU A 109 -10.07 6.20 -1.08
CA LEU A 109 -9.70 6.50 0.31
C LEU A 109 -8.21 6.34 0.55
N ALA A 110 -7.59 5.27 0.03
CA ALA A 110 -6.15 5.08 0.10
C ALA A 110 -5.37 6.24 -0.54
N ALA A 111 -5.84 6.75 -1.69
CA ALA A 111 -5.23 7.92 -2.34
C ALA A 111 -5.42 9.21 -1.50
N ILE A 112 -6.56 9.39 -0.85
CA ILE A 112 -6.78 10.53 0.04
C ILE A 112 -5.80 10.50 1.21
N PHE A 113 -5.66 9.37 1.89
CA PHE A 113 -4.72 9.25 3.01
C PHE A 113 -3.25 9.35 2.56
N ASP A 114 -2.87 8.86 1.37
CA ASP A 114 -1.54 9.10 0.81
C ASP A 114 -1.30 10.61 0.60
N GLY A 115 -2.29 11.34 0.09
CA GLY A 115 -2.22 12.80 -0.05
C GLY A 115 -2.05 13.53 1.29
N LEU A 116 -2.82 13.15 2.31
CA LEU A 116 -2.68 13.71 3.66
C LEU A 116 -1.30 13.44 4.26
N LEU A 117 -0.70 12.28 3.97
CA LEU A 117 0.65 11.91 4.42
C LEU A 117 1.77 12.71 3.75
N THR A 118 1.52 13.32 2.59
CA THR A 118 2.48 14.21 1.94
C THR A 118 2.45 15.64 2.53
N ASP A 119 1.35 16.02 3.20
CA ASP A 119 1.24 17.31 3.87
C ASP A 119 1.89 17.27 5.26
N ALA A 120 2.84 18.18 5.53
CA ALA A 120 3.57 18.21 6.78
C ALA A 120 2.66 18.44 8.02
N GLY A 121 1.56 19.18 7.85
CA GLY A 121 0.63 19.47 8.93
C GLY A 121 -0.29 18.31 9.29
N GLN A 122 -0.52 17.38 8.36
CA GLN A 122 -1.42 16.24 8.57
C GLN A 122 -0.67 14.92 8.81
N ARG A 123 0.59 14.82 8.37
CA ARG A 123 1.38 13.58 8.37
C ARG A 123 1.38 12.86 9.71
N GLU A 124 1.76 13.54 10.79
CA GLU A 124 1.85 12.90 12.11
C GLU A 124 0.51 12.36 12.61
N ARG A 125 -0.56 13.09 12.37
CA ARG A 125 -1.89 12.66 12.75
C ARG A 125 -2.31 11.41 11.97
N VAL A 126 -2.11 11.39 10.65
CA VAL A 126 -2.43 10.20 9.82
C VAL A 126 -1.58 9.01 10.22
N LEU A 127 -0.28 9.21 10.49
CA LEU A 127 0.59 8.14 10.96
C LEU A 127 0.08 7.54 12.27
N ALA A 128 -0.32 8.38 13.23
CA ALA A 128 -0.78 7.93 14.54
C ALA A 128 -2.16 7.28 14.50
N GLU A 129 -3.13 7.91 13.83
CA GLU A 129 -4.54 7.51 13.90
C GLU A 129 -4.92 6.46 12.85
N VAL A 130 -4.17 6.36 11.73
CA VAL A 130 -4.53 5.46 10.62
C VAL A 130 -3.43 4.45 10.34
N ILE A 131 -2.20 4.88 10.07
CA ILE A 131 -1.17 3.98 9.55
C ILE A 131 -0.69 3.00 10.62
N ARG A 132 -0.38 3.46 11.83
CA ARG A 132 0.12 2.61 12.91
C ARG A 132 -0.87 1.50 13.27
N PRO A 133 -2.17 1.76 13.47
CA PRO A 133 -3.15 0.69 13.68
C PRO A 133 -3.23 -0.31 12.51
N LEU A 134 -3.12 0.17 11.27
CA LEU A 134 -3.10 -0.71 10.09
C LEU A 134 -1.86 -1.60 10.06
N GLU A 135 -0.68 -1.06 10.35
CA GLU A 135 0.57 -1.82 10.41
C GLU A 135 0.52 -2.88 11.51
N GLU A 136 -0.01 -2.56 12.68
CA GLU A 136 -0.20 -3.52 13.80
C GLU A 136 -1.16 -4.66 13.41
N ALA A 137 -2.28 -4.33 12.76
CA ALA A 137 -3.23 -5.32 12.26
C ALA A 137 -2.61 -6.23 11.17
N LEU A 138 -1.79 -5.66 10.28
CA LEU A 138 -1.06 -6.42 9.27
C LEU A 138 -0.04 -7.38 9.91
N ALA A 139 0.75 -6.89 10.86
CA ALA A 139 1.75 -7.71 11.56
C ALA A 139 1.10 -8.87 12.33
N SER A 140 -0.03 -8.64 12.99
CA SER A 140 -0.80 -9.67 13.67
C SER A 140 -1.29 -10.75 12.68
N ARG A 141 -1.88 -10.34 11.56
CA ARG A 141 -2.36 -11.25 10.51
C ARG A 141 -1.23 -12.07 9.89
N ASP A 142 -0.10 -11.43 9.60
CA ASP A 142 1.07 -12.10 9.04
C ASP A 142 1.67 -13.10 10.05
N GLY A 143 1.66 -12.77 11.36
CA GLY A 143 2.07 -13.67 12.43
C GLY A 143 1.20 -14.94 12.52
N ILE A 144 -0.12 -14.79 12.42
CA ILE A 144 -1.05 -15.93 12.42
C ILE A 144 -0.80 -16.82 11.20
N ARG A 145 -0.69 -16.24 9.99
CA ARG A 145 -0.41 -17.00 8.77
C ARG A 145 0.92 -17.75 8.82
N LEU A 146 1.94 -17.14 9.42
CA LEU A 146 3.24 -17.78 9.59
C LEU A 146 3.16 -18.96 10.57
N ALA A 147 2.41 -18.81 11.67
CA ALA A 147 2.18 -19.89 12.63
C ALA A 147 1.42 -21.06 12.00
N GLU A 148 0.37 -20.76 11.22
CA GLU A 148 -0.38 -21.77 10.45
C GLU A 148 0.52 -22.50 9.45
N ALA A 149 1.32 -21.78 8.67
CA ALA A 149 2.24 -22.38 7.70
C ALA A 149 3.29 -23.28 8.37
N ARG A 150 3.80 -22.88 9.55
CA ARG A 150 4.74 -23.70 10.32
C ARG A 150 4.10 -24.96 10.89
N SER A 151 2.81 -24.94 11.23
CA SER A 151 2.09 -26.11 11.74
C SER A 151 1.90 -27.20 10.68
N THR A 152 2.02 -26.86 9.39
CA THR A 152 1.91 -27.80 8.26
C THR A 152 3.27 -28.31 7.77
N LEU A 153 4.38 -27.92 8.42
CA LEU A 153 5.71 -28.41 8.07
C LEU A 153 5.83 -29.91 8.43
N VAL A 154 6.06 -30.73 7.43
CA VAL A 154 6.27 -32.19 7.62
C VAL A 154 7.75 -32.46 7.45
N ASP A 155 8.38 -32.96 8.51
CA ASP A 155 9.76 -33.47 8.47
C ASP A 155 9.78 -34.88 7.89
N PHE A 156 10.40 -35.08 6.74
CA PHE A 156 10.62 -36.37 6.13
C PHE A 156 11.94 -36.94 6.61
N PHE A 157 11.88 -38.02 7.40
CA PHE A 157 13.06 -38.76 7.78
C PHE A 157 13.31 -39.89 6.76
N THR A 158 14.50 -39.92 6.18
CA THR A 158 14.93 -41.03 5.34
C THR A 158 15.43 -42.14 6.26
N VAL A 159 14.72 -43.26 6.34
CA VAL A 159 15.19 -44.45 7.04
C VAL A 159 16.08 -45.23 6.06
N ALA A 160 17.40 -45.26 6.33
CA ALA A 160 18.29 -46.15 5.61
C ALA A 160 17.96 -47.58 6.02
N ARG A 161 17.55 -48.46 5.08
CA ARG A 161 17.49 -49.89 5.29
C ARG A 161 18.92 -50.42 5.20
N GLU A 162 19.42 -50.93 6.32
CA GLU A 162 20.59 -51.81 6.30
C GLU A 162 20.16 -53.13 5.68
N HIS A 163 20.79 -53.52 4.57
CA HIS A 163 20.67 -54.86 4.02
C HIS A 163 21.73 -55.75 4.69
N GLU A 164 21.28 -56.74 5.46
CA GLU A 164 22.10 -57.91 5.85
C GLU A 164 22.28 -58.82 4.64
#